data_3fea149560e480e51b4326fdcd228960
#
_entry.id   3fea149560e480e51b4326fdcd228960
#
_cell.length_a   1.000
_cell.length_b   1.000
_cell.length_c   1.000
_cell.angle_alpha   90.00
_cell.angle_beta   90.00
_cell.angle_gamma   90.00
#
_symmetry.space_group_name_H-M   'P 1'
#
loop_
_entity.id
_entity.type
_entity.pdbx_description
1 polymer ?
#
loop_
_entity_poly.entity_id
_entity_poly.type
_entity_poly.pdbx_seq_one_letter_code
_entity_poly.pdbx_strand_id
1 'polypeptide(L)'
;MIKFDFETHVDKNILEEYKELVSRKEEVLEQFNNSRMIGWSKHIGKNNIDKINNTANYIKNNFDCLVVVGVGGSYLGSYAFSQTFKKYFKPHPFEVIYVGTTLSSKFLNDLLVELKDKNYCINVISKTGKTMETKMIYNFLKDDLKKRYGEDKVKDHVVITTSDDGNELDNEPCIERFDIPQNIAGRYSFLTAAHLLPLATNFDIYEIVDGYYEGSNLIDEAFNYAGIRYLLFKHGKVVENYCIHEEHMLAFTEWLKQLFAETEGKEGKGILPMSTLYTRDLHSLGQFIQQGNKILFETFIRFKNSEIINYKSLDINSINNMVLDSVISAHYKGKTNILEITMDELSVRELSTLVYFFMLSASFTGYLFGVNPFNHPGVDVYKEEVKNILDEIITF
;
A
#
# COMPACT_ATOMS: atom_id res chain seq x y z
N MET A 1 4.07 -11.79 17.18
CA MET A 1 2.81 -12.51 16.81
C MET A 1 1.68 -11.47 16.69
N ILE A 2 0.89 -11.54 15.62
CA ILE A 2 -0.23 -10.61 15.38
C ILE A 2 -1.48 -11.17 16.07
N LYS A 3 -2.16 -10.32 16.81
CA LYS A 3 -3.46 -10.59 17.45
C LYS A 3 -4.55 -9.83 16.72
N PHE A 4 -5.69 -10.50 16.50
CA PHE A 4 -6.89 -9.91 15.91
C PHE A 4 -8.03 -9.98 16.93
N ASP A 5 -8.71 -8.85 17.16
CA ASP A 5 -9.93 -8.77 17.96
C ASP A 5 -10.98 -8.00 17.15
N PHE A 6 -11.94 -8.74 16.63
CA PHE A 6 -13.02 -8.21 15.82
C PHE A 6 -14.39 -8.42 16.48
N GLU A 7 -14.41 -8.70 17.79
CA GLU A 7 -15.64 -9.03 18.52
C GLU A 7 -15.86 -8.18 19.76
N THR A 8 -14.81 -7.91 20.55
CA THR A 8 -14.91 -7.28 21.89
C THR A 8 -15.62 -5.93 21.85
N HIS A 9 -15.35 -5.12 20.81
CA HIS A 9 -15.89 -3.77 20.67
C HIS A 9 -16.80 -3.62 19.42
N VAL A 10 -17.54 -4.68 19.10
CA VAL A 10 -18.54 -4.71 18.02
C VAL A 10 -19.94 -4.95 18.58
N ASP A 11 -20.94 -4.30 17.99
CA ASP A 11 -22.34 -4.44 18.41
C ASP A 11 -22.81 -5.90 18.30
N LYS A 12 -23.53 -6.39 19.32
CA LYS A 12 -23.95 -7.79 19.41
C LYS A 12 -24.81 -8.25 18.24
N ASN A 13 -25.66 -7.39 17.69
CA ASN A 13 -26.48 -7.72 16.52
C ASN A 13 -25.60 -8.00 15.28
N ILE A 14 -24.51 -7.28 15.09
CA ILE A 14 -23.53 -7.55 14.03
C ILE A 14 -22.91 -8.94 14.22
N LEU A 15 -22.53 -9.27 15.46
CA LEU A 15 -21.93 -10.58 15.76
C LEU A 15 -22.93 -11.74 15.61
N GLU A 16 -24.21 -11.52 15.90
CA GLU A 16 -25.26 -12.53 15.64
C GLU A 16 -25.46 -12.76 14.13
N GLU A 17 -25.52 -11.70 13.33
CA GLU A 17 -25.60 -11.82 11.87
C GLU A 17 -24.33 -12.44 11.28
N TYR A 18 -23.17 -12.19 11.89
CA TYR A 18 -21.91 -12.79 11.45
C TYR A 18 -21.92 -14.32 11.54
N LYS A 19 -22.56 -14.91 12.56
CA LYS A 19 -22.70 -16.38 12.69
C LYS A 19 -23.40 -16.99 11.48
N GLU A 20 -24.37 -16.28 10.91
CA GLU A 20 -25.04 -16.73 9.68
C GLU A 20 -24.18 -16.51 8.44
N LEU A 21 -23.45 -15.37 8.40
CA LEU A 21 -22.58 -15.02 7.28
C LEU A 21 -21.43 -16.02 7.10
N VAL A 22 -20.94 -16.66 8.17
CA VAL A 22 -19.85 -17.65 8.12
C VAL A 22 -20.15 -18.78 7.13
N SER A 23 -21.45 -19.13 6.94
CA SER A 23 -21.87 -20.14 5.95
C SER A 23 -21.47 -19.77 4.51
N ARG A 24 -21.21 -18.50 4.19
CA ARG A 24 -20.76 -18.03 2.88
C ARG A 24 -19.25 -18.12 2.68
N LYS A 25 -18.49 -18.54 3.69
CA LYS A 25 -17.01 -18.58 3.59
C LYS A 25 -16.53 -19.48 2.47
N GLU A 26 -17.08 -20.69 2.34
CA GLU A 26 -16.71 -21.61 1.28
C GLU A 26 -17.00 -21.05 -0.12
N GLU A 27 -18.14 -20.38 -0.30
CA GLU A 27 -18.49 -19.68 -1.55
C GLU A 27 -17.44 -18.62 -1.91
N VAL A 28 -17.05 -17.77 -0.93
CA VAL A 28 -16.05 -16.73 -1.14
C VAL A 28 -14.68 -17.31 -1.45
N LEU A 29 -14.28 -18.37 -0.75
CA LEU A 29 -13.01 -19.08 -1.02
C LEU A 29 -13.00 -19.72 -2.40
N GLU A 30 -14.11 -20.31 -2.84
CA GLU A 30 -14.25 -20.87 -4.18
C GLU A 30 -14.11 -19.78 -5.25
N GLN A 31 -14.80 -18.64 -5.10
CA GLN A 31 -14.66 -17.50 -6.00
C GLN A 31 -13.22 -16.98 -6.05
N PHE A 32 -12.56 -16.86 -4.90
CA PHE A 32 -11.16 -16.45 -4.81
C PHE A 32 -10.24 -17.43 -5.54
N ASN A 33 -10.34 -18.73 -5.25
CA ASN A 33 -9.48 -19.75 -5.81
C ASN A 33 -9.67 -19.92 -7.33
N ASN A 34 -10.87 -19.69 -7.84
CA ASN A 34 -11.20 -19.75 -9.27
C ASN A 34 -10.79 -18.48 -10.04
N SER A 35 -10.39 -17.42 -9.35
CA SER A 35 -9.96 -16.18 -10.00
C SER A 35 -8.61 -16.35 -10.69
N ARG A 36 -8.51 -15.85 -11.92
CA ARG A 36 -7.22 -15.76 -12.64
C ARG A 36 -6.31 -14.64 -12.09
N MET A 37 -6.83 -13.72 -11.28
CA MET A 37 -6.14 -12.50 -10.82
C MET A 37 -5.46 -12.65 -9.46
N ILE A 38 -5.23 -13.87 -9.00
CA ILE A 38 -4.59 -14.18 -7.72
C ILE A 38 -3.11 -14.55 -7.84
N GLY A 39 -2.42 -14.10 -8.90
CA GLY A 39 -0.97 -14.33 -9.07
C GLY A 39 -0.15 -13.86 -7.86
N TRP A 40 -0.60 -12.81 -7.18
CA TRP A 40 0.01 -12.28 -5.98
C TRP A 40 0.01 -13.24 -4.77
N SER A 41 -0.90 -14.22 -4.73
CA SER A 41 -0.95 -15.23 -3.69
C SER A 41 -0.05 -16.44 -3.98
N LYS A 42 0.57 -16.50 -5.16
CA LYS A 42 1.48 -17.59 -5.56
C LYS A 42 2.91 -17.28 -5.16
N HIS A 43 3.69 -18.32 -4.92
CA HIS A 43 5.10 -18.14 -4.57
C HIS A 43 5.90 -17.50 -5.71
N ILE A 44 6.64 -16.44 -5.39
CA ILE A 44 7.67 -15.90 -6.27
C ILE A 44 8.88 -16.85 -6.29
N GLY A 45 9.39 -17.16 -7.47
CA GLY A 45 10.55 -18.04 -7.59
C GLY A 45 11.80 -17.43 -6.98
N LYS A 46 12.62 -18.24 -6.31
CA LYS A 46 13.88 -17.79 -5.67
C LYS A 46 14.79 -17.05 -6.67
N ASN A 47 14.91 -17.52 -7.89
CA ASN A 47 15.72 -16.88 -8.93
C ASN A 47 15.27 -15.42 -9.22
N ASN A 48 13.97 -15.13 -9.12
CA ASN A 48 13.45 -13.78 -9.29
C ASN A 48 13.82 -12.89 -8.10
N ILE A 49 13.76 -13.41 -6.88
CA ILE A 49 14.17 -12.68 -5.66
C ILE A 49 15.66 -12.38 -5.72
N ASP A 50 16.49 -13.39 -6.07
CA ASP A 50 17.94 -13.22 -6.20
C ASP A 50 18.29 -12.19 -7.28
N LYS A 51 17.60 -12.20 -8.41
CA LYS A 51 17.75 -11.22 -9.49
C LYS A 51 17.45 -9.79 -9.00
N ILE A 52 16.34 -9.61 -8.27
CA ILE A 52 15.94 -8.32 -7.69
C ILE A 52 17.01 -7.83 -6.71
N ASN A 53 17.45 -8.69 -5.79
CA ASN A 53 18.44 -8.36 -4.78
C ASN A 53 19.80 -8.00 -5.40
N ASN A 54 20.24 -8.74 -6.42
CA ASN A 54 21.48 -8.45 -7.13
C ASN A 54 21.41 -7.10 -7.87
N THR A 55 20.28 -6.79 -8.51
CA THR A 55 20.07 -5.49 -9.17
C THR A 55 20.06 -4.35 -8.16
N ALA A 56 19.39 -4.51 -7.01
CA ALA A 56 19.40 -3.51 -5.94
C ALA A 56 20.83 -3.27 -5.40
N ASN A 57 21.62 -4.33 -5.20
CA ASN A 57 23.02 -4.20 -4.80
C ASN A 57 23.87 -3.50 -5.86
N TYR A 58 23.66 -3.79 -7.15
CA TYR A 58 24.32 -3.07 -8.23
C TYR A 58 23.97 -1.56 -8.17
N ILE A 59 22.68 -1.22 -8.00
CA ILE A 59 22.24 0.17 -7.88
C ILE A 59 22.92 0.87 -6.70
N LYS A 60 22.91 0.26 -5.51
CA LYS A 60 23.54 0.83 -4.31
C LYS A 60 25.03 1.09 -4.46
N ASN A 61 25.73 0.26 -5.22
CA ASN A 61 27.18 0.36 -5.38
C ASN A 61 27.61 1.34 -6.47
N ASN A 62 26.71 1.73 -7.38
CA ASN A 62 27.04 2.52 -8.54
C ASN A 62 26.33 3.87 -8.62
N PHE A 63 25.30 4.10 -7.78
CA PHE A 63 24.48 5.32 -7.82
C PHE A 63 24.29 5.90 -6.42
N ASP A 64 24.04 7.21 -6.37
CA ASP A 64 23.77 7.94 -5.12
C ASP A 64 22.33 7.76 -4.65
N CYS A 65 21.38 7.59 -5.59
CA CYS A 65 19.97 7.36 -5.30
C CYS A 65 19.26 6.60 -6.42
N LEU A 66 18.10 6.02 -6.05
CA LEU A 66 17.14 5.42 -6.97
C LEU A 66 15.90 6.31 -7.10
N VAL A 67 15.59 6.74 -8.33
CA VAL A 67 14.37 7.48 -8.65
C VAL A 67 13.32 6.51 -9.17
N VAL A 68 12.28 6.26 -8.38
CA VAL A 68 11.17 5.38 -8.73
C VAL A 68 10.08 6.18 -9.41
N VAL A 69 9.86 5.92 -10.70
CA VAL A 69 8.86 6.61 -11.53
C VAL A 69 7.64 5.71 -11.67
N GLY A 70 6.57 6.05 -10.98
CA GLY A 70 5.33 5.27 -11.00
C GLY A 70 4.18 5.94 -10.26
N VAL A 71 2.95 5.51 -10.50
CA VAL A 71 1.75 6.05 -9.87
C VAL A 71 0.87 4.92 -9.31
N GLY A 72 0.13 5.20 -8.25
CA GLY A 72 -0.79 4.24 -7.63
C GLY A 72 -0.09 2.94 -7.20
N GLY A 73 -0.58 1.80 -7.68
CA GLY A 73 -0.02 0.48 -7.36
C GLY A 73 1.39 0.22 -7.87
N SER A 74 1.99 1.14 -8.64
CA SER A 74 3.38 1.03 -9.09
C SER A 74 4.41 1.54 -8.07
N TYR A 75 3.99 2.32 -7.05
CA TYR A 75 4.92 2.87 -6.07
C TYR A 75 4.43 2.74 -4.62
N LEU A 76 3.10 2.83 -4.42
CA LEU A 76 2.53 3.09 -3.10
C LEU A 76 2.85 2.00 -2.07
N GLY A 77 2.92 0.73 -2.48
CA GLY A 77 3.28 -0.37 -1.59
C GLY A 77 4.70 -0.25 -1.03
N SER A 78 5.71 -0.02 -1.88
CA SER A 78 7.09 0.17 -1.43
C SER A 78 7.29 1.49 -0.69
N TYR A 79 6.65 2.56 -1.14
CA TYR A 79 6.66 3.84 -0.43
C TYR A 79 6.12 3.70 0.99
N ALA A 80 4.92 3.13 1.13
CA ALA A 80 4.26 2.92 2.41
C ALA A 80 5.12 2.09 3.37
N PHE A 81 5.66 0.96 2.87
CA PHE A 81 6.52 0.08 3.66
C PHE A 81 7.81 0.80 4.08
N SER A 82 8.50 1.44 3.14
CA SER A 82 9.74 2.17 3.42
C SER A 82 9.52 3.31 4.42
N GLN A 83 8.45 4.12 4.27
CA GLN A 83 8.18 5.21 5.21
C GLN A 83 7.89 4.70 6.62
N THR A 84 7.18 3.56 6.77
CA THR A 84 6.88 2.98 8.09
C THR A 84 8.13 2.68 8.91
N PHE A 85 9.24 2.29 8.26
CA PHE A 85 10.51 1.99 8.94
C PHE A 85 11.55 3.12 8.88
N LYS A 86 11.16 4.29 8.41
CA LYS A 86 12.04 5.45 8.40
C LYS A 86 12.31 5.91 9.83
N LYS A 87 13.59 6.17 10.14
CA LYS A 87 13.96 6.77 11.42
C LYS A 87 13.57 8.25 11.45
N TYR A 88 13.03 8.71 12.58
CA TYR A 88 12.83 10.14 12.80
C TYR A 88 14.16 10.87 12.67
N PHE A 89 14.15 12.01 12.00
CA PHE A 89 15.30 12.90 11.81
C PHE A 89 16.52 12.30 11.08
N LYS A 90 16.35 11.14 10.41
CA LYS A 90 17.40 10.55 9.56
C LYS A 90 16.81 9.97 8.27
N PRO A 91 17.49 10.17 7.13
CA PRO A 91 17.12 9.47 5.90
C PRO A 91 17.44 7.97 6.04
N HIS A 92 16.90 7.17 5.12
CA HIS A 92 17.36 5.80 4.91
C HIS A 92 18.84 5.79 4.49
N PRO A 93 19.57 4.68 4.74
CA PRO A 93 20.97 4.55 4.32
C PRO A 93 21.22 4.76 2.83
N PHE A 94 20.30 4.28 1.98
CA PHE A 94 20.28 4.55 0.55
C PHE A 94 19.01 5.34 0.20
N GLU A 95 19.18 6.40 -0.57
CA GLU A 95 18.07 7.29 -0.91
C GLU A 95 17.21 6.72 -2.02
N VAL A 96 15.90 6.68 -1.80
CA VAL A 96 14.89 6.34 -2.80
C VAL A 96 13.90 7.49 -2.92
N ILE A 97 13.83 8.07 -4.12
CA ILE A 97 12.97 9.21 -4.43
C ILE A 97 11.79 8.71 -5.28
N TYR A 98 10.57 8.86 -4.77
CA TYR A 98 9.36 8.44 -5.48
C TYR A 98 8.76 9.62 -6.24
N VAL A 99 8.54 9.43 -7.54
CA VAL A 99 8.03 10.46 -8.46
C VAL A 99 6.95 9.90 -9.39
N GLY A 100 6.17 10.79 -10.00
CA GLY A 100 5.05 10.39 -10.88
C GLY A 100 3.68 10.54 -10.20
N THR A 101 3.65 10.93 -8.92
CA THR A 101 2.41 11.11 -8.14
C THR A 101 1.77 12.48 -8.32
N THR A 102 2.48 13.41 -8.95
CA THR A 102 2.04 14.79 -9.18
C THR A 102 2.67 15.33 -10.47
N LEU A 103 1.94 16.20 -11.14
CA LEU A 103 2.41 17.00 -12.28
C LEU A 103 2.71 18.44 -11.88
N SER A 104 2.95 18.70 -10.57
CA SER A 104 3.34 20.02 -10.09
C SER A 104 4.69 20.45 -10.68
N SER A 105 4.69 21.57 -11.42
CA SER A 105 5.93 22.14 -11.96
C SER A 105 6.92 22.55 -10.86
N LYS A 106 6.41 22.98 -9.69
CA LYS A 106 7.25 23.25 -8.52
C LYS A 106 7.96 21.98 -8.06
N PHE A 107 7.24 20.87 -7.92
CA PHE A 107 7.82 19.59 -7.51
C PHE A 107 8.92 19.13 -8.50
N LEU A 108 8.65 19.23 -9.80
CA LEU A 108 9.61 18.83 -10.82
C LEU A 108 10.86 19.71 -10.85
N ASN A 109 10.71 21.02 -10.65
CA ASN A 109 11.84 21.92 -10.53
C ASN A 109 12.69 21.61 -9.29
N ASP A 110 12.06 21.40 -8.14
CA ASP A 110 12.78 21.06 -6.91
C ASP A 110 13.47 19.69 -7.04
N LEU A 111 12.85 18.71 -7.74
CA LEU A 111 13.46 17.42 -8.06
C LEU A 111 14.73 17.57 -8.90
N LEU A 112 14.71 18.39 -9.95
CA LEU A 112 15.93 18.63 -10.77
C LEU A 112 17.04 19.28 -9.98
N VAL A 113 16.71 20.21 -9.06
CA VAL A 113 17.71 20.82 -8.18
C VAL A 113 18.31 19.76 -7.24
N GLU A 114 17.48 18.88 -6.68
CA GLU A 114 17.94 17.79 -5.80
C GLU A 114 18.83 16.78 -6.54
N LEU A 115 18.50 16.46 -7.79
CA LEU A 115 19.24 15.50 -8.61
C LEU A 115 20.50 16.09 -9.26
N LYS A 116 20.70 17.42 -9.22
CA LYS A 116 21.72 18.11 -10.01
C LYS A 116 23.13 17.53 -9.85
N ASP A 117 23.51 17.24 -8.61
CA ASP A 117 24.85 16.77 -8.25
C ASP A 117 24.88 15.26 -7.92
N LYS A 118 23.77 14.54 -8.15
CA LYS A 118 23.65 13.09 -7.89
C LYS A 118 23.80 12.28 -9.17
N ASN A 119 24.52 11.17 -9.06
CA ASN A 119 24.49 10.11 -10.04
C ASN A 119 23.30 9.19 -9.71
N TYR A 120 22.19 9.29 -10.43
CA TYR A 120 20.96 8.59 -10.10
C TYR A 120 20.60 7.51 -11.11
N CYS A 121 19.94 6.45 -10.62
CA CYS A 121 19.31 5.41 -11.41
C CYS A 121 17.80 5.63 -11.44
N ILE A 122 17.14 5.42 -12.57
CA ILE A 122 15.69 5.45 -12.71
C ILE A 122 15.16 4.01 -12.68
N ASN A 123 14.13 3.73 -11.86
CA ASN A 123 13.27 2.55 -12.04
C ASN A 123 11.91 3.03 -12.55
N VAL A 124 11.66 2.89 -13.85
CA VAL A 124 10.37 3.21 -14.44
C VAL A 124 9.43 2.02 -14.31
N ILE A 125 8.27 2.25 -13.68
CA ILE A 125 7.30 1.20 -13.35
C ILE A 125 5.96 1.54 -13.99
N SER A 126 5.57 0.78 -15.00
CA SER A 126 4.26 0.91 -15.63
C SER A 126 3.82 -0.41 -16.25
N LYS A 127 2.74 -1.02 -15.74
CA LYS A 127 2.25 -2.30 -16.24
C LYS A 127 1.89 -2.24 -17.73
N THR A 128 1.33 -1.14 -18.20
CA THR A 128 0.86 -1.00 -19.59
C THR A 128 1.73 -0.11 -20.47
N GLY A 129 2.74 0.54 -19.90
CA GLY A 129 3.54 1.58 -20.60
C GLY A 129 2.75 2.87 -20.97
N LYS A 130 1.44 2.90 -20.72
CA LYS A 130 0.53 3.95 -21.20
C LYS A 130 0.14 5.01 -20.16
N THR A 131 0.59 4.85 -18.90
CA THR A 131 0.25 5.81 -17.85
C THR A 131 0.91 7.14 -18.14
N MET A 132 0.10 8.17 -18.36
CA MET A 132 0.54 9.49 -18.80
C MET A 132 1.57 10.12 -17.87
N GLU A 133 1.29 10.15 -16.58
CA GLU A 133 2.16 10.74 -15.56
C GLU A 133 3.53 10.04 -15.55
N THR A 134 3.53 8.71 -15.59
CA THR A 134 4.76 7.92 -15.63
C THR A 134 5.56 8.23 -16.91
N LYS A 135 4.92 8.27 -18.07
CA LYS A 135 5.57 8.56 -19.36
C LYS A 135 6.18 9.95 -19.38
N MET A 136 5.43 10.97 -18.94
CA MET A 136 5.90 12.36 -18.91
C MET A 136 7.11 12.52 -17.99
N ILE A 137 7.05 12.02 -16.76
CA ILE A 137 8.14 12.15 -15.79
C ILE A 137 9.36 11.33 -16.23
N TYR A 138 9.14 10.12 -16.75
CA TYR A 138 10.26 9.32 -17.27
C TYR A 138 10.98 10.03 -18.41
N ASN A 139 10.25 10.56 -19.40
CA ASN A 139 10.86 11.30 -20.52
C ASN A 139 11.62 12.54 -20.02
N PHE A 140 11.06 13.28 -19.08
CA PHE A 140 11.68 14.44 -18.46
C PHE A 140 13.02 14.10 -17.79
N LEU A 141 13.09 13.02 -17.02
CA LEU A 141 14.31 12.54 -16.38
C LEU A 141 15.30 11.94 -17.41
N LYS A 142 14.79 11.25 -18.41
CA LYS A 142 15.59 10.72 -19.52
C LYS A 142 16.31 11.83 -20.27
N ASP A 143 15.63 12.95 -20.51
CA ASP A 143 16.23 14.13 -21.15
C ASP A 143 17.31 14.79 -20.27
N ASP A 144 17.16 14.77 -18.95
CA ASP A 144 18.20 15.21 -18.04
C ASP A 144 19.43 14.30 -18.12
N LEU A 145 19.26 12.98 -18.10
CA LEU A 145 20.35 12.01 -18.27
C LEU A 145 21.06 12.15 -19.62
N LYS A 146 20.30 12.37 -20.72
CA LYS A 146 20.88 12.65 -22.05
C LYS A 146 21.78 13.87 -22.05
N LYS A 147 21.36 14.96 -21.41
CA LYS A 147 22.15 16.19 -21.30
C LYS A 147 23.41 15.99 -20.50
N ARG A 148 23.40 15.16 -19.47
CA ARG A 148 24.54 14.91 -18.58
C ARG A 148 25.55 13.94 -19.15
N TYR A 149 25.08 12.82 -19.73
CA TYR A 149 25.92 11.68 -20.08
C TYR A 149 25.93 11.33 -21.56
N GLY A 150 25.03 11.91 -22.37
CA GLY A 150 24.82 11.57 -23.78
C GLY A 150 23.81 10.43 -23.96
N GLU A 151 23.20 10.37 -25.15
CA GLU A 151 22.13 9.42 -25.52
C GLU A 151 22.50 7.96 -25.22
N ASP A 152 23.71 7.56 -25.65
CA ASP A 152 24.19 6.17 -25.54
C ASP A 152 24.35 5.67 -24.09
N LYS A 153 24.41 6.59 -23.12
CA LYS A 153 24.64 6.30 -21.70
C LYS A 153 23.36 6.23 -20.89
N VAL A 154 22.23 6.68 -21.40
CA VAL A 154 20.94 6.64 -20.69
C VAL A 154 20.60 5.24 -20.24
N LYS A 155 20.82 4.23 -21.08
CA LYS A 155 20.55 2.82 -20.76
C LYS A 155 21.29 2.31 -19.52
N ASP A 156 22.44 2.90 -19.20
CA ASP A 156 23.29 2.53 -18.06
C ASP A 156 22.72 3.10 -16.74
N HIS A 157 21.62 3.87 -16.79
CA HIS A 157 20.98 4.54 -15.66
C HIS A 157 19.49 4.14 -15.49
N VAL A 158 18.98 3.18 -16.26
CA VAL A 158 17.56 2.84 -16.28
C VAL A 158 17.33 1.38 -15.96
N VAL A 159 16.40 1.10 -15.05
CA VAL A 159 15.77 -0.20 -14.83
C VAL A 159 14.29 -0.09 -15.23
N ILE A 160 13.76 -1.11 -15.85
CA ILE A 160 12.37 -1.13 -16.32
C ILE A 160 11.61 -2.23 -15.60
N THR A 161 10.43 -1.87 -15.10
CA THR A 161 9.48 -2.82 -14.51
C THR A 161 8.14 -2.64 -15.21
N THR A 162 7.80 -3.59 -16.08
CA THR A 162 6.60 -3.52 -16.95
C THR A 162 6.04 -4.92 -17.18
N SER A 163 4.84 -5.06 -17.80
CA SER A 163 4.40 -6.38 -18.26
C SER A 163 4.90 -6.66 -19.67
N ASP A 164 5.20 -7.93 -19.94
CA ASP A 164 5.61 -8.43 -21.24
C ASP A 164 4.38 -8.57 -22.17
N ASP A 165 3.93 -7.47 -22.74
CA ASP A 165 2.73 -7.38 -23.60
C ASP A 165 2.91 -6.54 -24.87
N GLY A 166 4.15 -6.23 -25.25
CA GLY A 166 4.48 -5.46 -26.45
C GLY A 166 4.25 -3.95 -26.29
N ASN A 167 4.37 -3.43 -25.07
CA ASN A 167 4.25 -1.99 -24.82
C ASN A 167 5.56 -1.22 -25.16
N GLU A 168 5.50 0.11 -25.18
CA GLU A 168 6.62 0.98 -25.56
C GLU A 168 7.89 0.76 -24.72
N LEU A 169 7.75 0.35 -23.44
CA LEU A 169 8.88 0.12 -22.56
C LEU A 169 9.61 -1.20 -22.85
N ASP A 170 9.01 -2.15 -23.59
CA ASP A 170 9.62 -3.47 -23.83
C ASP A 170 10.91 -3.40 -24.64
N ASN A 171 11.05 -2.43 -25.51
CA ASN A 171 12.23 -2.25 -26.36
C ASN A 171 13.20 -1.15 -25.87
N GLU A 172 12.89 -0.51 -24.74
CA GLU A 172 13.73 0.53 -24.18
C GLU A 172 15.02 -0.09 -23.62
N PRO A 173 16.22 0.35 -24.04
CA PRO A 173 17.48 -0.16 -23.51
C PRO A 173 17.64 0.18 -22.02
N CYS A 174 18.08 -0.80 -21.21
CA CYS A 174 18.17 -0.62 -19.76
C CYS A 174 19.22 -1.56 -19.13
N ILE A 175 19.55 -1.30 -17.85
CA ILE A 175 20.42 -2.14 -17.02
C ILE A 175 19.78 -3.52 -16.82
N GLU A 176 18.50 -3.52 -16.44
CA GLU A 176 17.75 -4.73 -16.14
C GLU A 176 16.25 -4.50 -16.36
N ARG A 177 15.56 -5.59 -16.72
CA ARG A 177 14.11 -5.60 -16.95
C ARG A 177 13.43 -6.62 -16.05
N PHE A 178 12.33 -6.19 -15.44
CA PHE A 178 11.48 -7.04 -14.61
C PHE A 178 10.06 -7.09 -15.16
N ASP A 179 9.45 -8.26 -15.09
CA ASP A 179 8.07 -8.47 -15.47
C ASP A 179 7.10 -8.19 -14.31
N ILE A 180 5.97 -7.54 -14.64
CA ILE A 180 4.79 -7.47 -13.78
C ILE A 180 3.76 -8.46 -14.35
N PRO A 181 3.50 -9.58 -13.68
CA PRO A 181 2.60 -10.61 -14.21
C PRO A 181 1.21 -10.08 -14.54
N GLN A 182 0.66 -10.49 -15.67
CA GLN A 182 -0.66 -10.07 -16.15
C GLN A 182 -1.78 -10.41 -15.17
N ASN A 183 -1.63 -11.48 -14.41
CA ASN A 183 -2.58 -11.98 -13.44
C ASN A 183 -2.47 -11.32 -12.04
N ILE A 184 -1.84 -10.14 -11.96
CA ILE A 184 -1.73 -9.33 -10.74
C ILE A 184 -2.25 -7.93 -11.04
N ALA A 185 -3.29 -7.49 -10.32
CA ALA A 185 -3.75 -6.11 -10.39
C ALA A 185 -2.77 -5.16 -9.67
N GLY A 186 -2.66 -3.89 -10.11
CA GLY A 186 -1.65 -2.94 -9.61
C GLY A 186 -1.63 -2.81 -8.08
N ARG A 187 -2.78 -2.65 -7.42
CA ARG A 187 -2.87 -2.55 -5.96
C ARG A 187 -2.55 -3.84 -5.20
N TYR A 188 -2.44 -4.98 -5.92
CA TYR A 188 -2.05 -6.28 -5.40
C TYR A 188 -0.61 -6.67 -5.78
N SER A 189 0.19 -5.74 -6.33
CA SER A 189 1.52 -6.05 -6.87
C SER A 189 2.65 -5.98 -5.85
N PHE A 190 2.37 -5.94 -4.54
CA PHE A 190 3.39 -5.76 -3.50
C PHE A 190 4.56 -6.75 -3.63
N LEU A 191 4.27 -8.03 -3.92
CA LEU A 191 5.30 -9.06 -4.08
C LEU A 191 5.80 -9.17 -5.53
N THR A 192 6.05 -8.04 -6.19
CA THR A 192 6.69 -7.98 -7.51
C THR A 192 7.90 -7.06 -7.48
N ALA A 193 8.71 -7.09 -8.53
CA ALA A 193 9.87 -6.22 -8.65
C ALA A 193 9.52 -4.71 -8.55
N ALA A 194 8.28 -4.32 -8.87
CA ALA A 194 7.80 -2.95 -8.71
C ALA A 194 8.02 -2.42 -7.28
N HIS A 195 7.86 -3.27 -6.28
CA HIS A 195 8.03 -2.90 -4.88
C HIS A 195 9.27 -3.51 -4.24
N LEU A 196 9.60 -4.76 -4.56
CA LEU A 196 10.75 -5.42 -3.97
C LEU A 196 12.08 -4.78 -4.36
N LEU A 197 12.22 -4.26 -5.60
CA LEU A 197 13.49 -3.63 -6.02
C LEU A 197 13.82 -2.37 -5.21
N PRO A 198 12.93 -1.36 -5.07
CA PRO A 198 13.22 -0.22 -4.22
C PRO A 198 13.38 -0.61 -2.74
N LEU A 199 12.64 -1.61 -2.24
CA LEU A 199 12.80 -2.09 -0.85
C LEU A 199 14.15 -2.78 -0.62
N ALA A 200 14.64 -3.57 -1.58
CA ALA A 200 15.93 -4.27 -1.49
C ALA A 200 17.13 -3.33 -1.32
N THR A 201 16.97 -2.03 -1.61
CA THR A 201 18.04 -1.06 -1.37
C THR A 201 18.28 -0.77 0.11
N ASN A 202 17.28 -1.01 0.97
CA ASN A 202 17.36 -0.68 2.39
C ASN A 202 16.92 -1.81 3.34
N PHE A 203 16.28 -2.86 2.81
CA PHE A 203 15.71 -3.96 3.59
C PHE A 203 16.18 -5.31 3.07
N ASP A 204 16.17 -6.31 3.95
CA ASP A 204 16.29 -7.70 3.54
C ASP A 204 14.96 -8.16 2.91
N ILE A 205 14.95 -8.32 1.58
CA ILE A 205 13.73 -8.74 0.87
C ILE A 205 13.37 -10.21 1.10
N TYR A 206 14.30 -11.03 1.58
CA TYR A 206 13.97 -12.41 1.95
C TYR A 206 13.09 -12.42 3.21
N GLU A 207 13.40 -11.57 4.20
CA GLU A 207 12.55 -11.37 5.37
C GLU A 207 11.16 -10.84 5.00
N ILE A 208 11.07 -9.89 4.04
CA ILE A 208 9.81 -9.38 3.51
C ILE A 208 8.98 -10.51 2.88
N VAL A 209 9.62 -11.33 2.03
CA VAL A 209 8.97 -12.44 1.32
C VAL A 209 8.50 -13.51 2.30
N ASP A 210 9.32 -13.87 3.25
CA ASP A 210 8.96 -14.87 4.28
C ASP A 210 7.78 -14.40 5.12
N GLY A 211 7.86 -13.16 5.64
CA GLY A 211 6.76 -12.56 6.40
C GLY A 211 5.48 -12.43 5.58
N TYR A 212 5.58 -12.06 4.31
CA TYR A 212 4.42 -11.97 3.42
C TYR A 212 3.69 -13.31 3.31
N TYR A 213 4.41 -14.41 3.09
CA TYR A 213 3.77 -15.73 2.96
C TYR A 213 3.23 -16.29 4.28
N GLU A 214 3.70 -15.83 5.42
CA GLU A 214 3.06 -16.14 6.71
C GLU A 214 1.61 -15.65 6.77
N GLY A 215 1.30 -14.55 6.08
CA GLY A 215 -0.06 -14.02 5.95
C GLY A 215 -1.01 -14.98 5.25
N SER A 216 -0.52 -15.95 4.47
CA SER A 216 -1.37 -16.98 3.85
C SER A 216 -2.06 -17.91 4.86
N ASN A 217 -1.56 -17.96 6.10
CA ASN A 217 -2.16 -18.73 7.19
C ASN A 217 -3.33 -17.99 7.87
N LEU A 218 -3.57 -16.72 7.50
CA LEU A 218 -4.57 -15.84 8.13
C LEU A 218 -5.89 -15.78 7.34
N ILE A 219 -6.25 -16.87 6.66
CA ILE A 219 -7.47 -16.92 5.83
C ILE A 219 -8.72 -16.71 6.68
N ASP A 220 -8.75 -17.31 7.87
CA ASP A 220 -9.90 -17.25 8.78
C ASP A 220 -10.06 -15.82 9.33
N GLU A 221 -8.97 -15.22 9.80
CA GLU A 221 -8.93 -13.85 10.29
C GLU A 221 -9.28 -12.84 9.19
N ALA A 222 -8.79 -13.06 7.97
CA ALA A 222 -9.10 -12.21 6.82
C ALA A 222 -10.59 -12.29 6.44
N PHE A 223 -11.20 -13.50 6.51
CA PHE A 223 -12.62 -13.64 6.28
C PHE A 223 -13.45 -13.03 7.40
N ASN A 224 -13.03 -13.20 8.67
CA ASN A 224 -13.69 -12.60 9.82
C ASN A 224 -13.72 -11.07 9.70
N TYR A 225 -12.56 -10.47 9.40
CA TYR A 225 -12.45 -9.03 9.18
C TYR A 225 -13.33 -8.56 8.02
N ALA A 226 -13.26 -9.22 6.87
CA ALA A 226 -14.07 -8.90 5.70
C ALA A 226 -15.58 -9.03 5.97
N GLY A 227 -15.99 -10.07 6.67
CA GLY A 227 -17.38 -10.34 7.01
C GLY A 227 -17.99 -9.31 7.95
N ILE A 228 -17.26 -8.92 9.00
CA ILE A 228 -17.71 -7.90 9.95
C ILE A 228 -17.75 -6.52 9.26
N ARG A 229 -16.76 -6.16 8.44
CA ARG A 229 -16.79 -4.94 7.64
C ARG A 229 -18.01 -4.88 6.71
N TYR A 230 -18.30 -5.99 6.02
CA TYR A 230 -19.47 -6.11 5.16
C TYR A 230 -20.78 -5.86 5.93
N LEU A 231 -20.94 -6.46 7.12
CA LEU A 231 -22.13 -6.27 7.95
C LEU A 231 -22.21 -4.84 8.49
N LEU A 232 -21.12 -4.26 8.95
CA LEU A 232 -21.07 -2.86 9.36
C LEU A 232 -21.54 -1.93 8.23
N PHE A 233 -21.12 -2.18 7.00
CA PHE A 233 -21.63 -1.45 5.83
C PHE A 233 -23.14 -1.64 5.65
N LYS A 234 -23.65 -2.85 5.78
CA LYS A 234 -25.10 -3.14 5.72
C LYS A 234 -25.88 -2.37 6.79
N HIS A 235 -25.27 -2.07 7.92
CA HIS A 235 -25.82 -1.25 9.00
C HIS A 235 -25.47 0.25 8.88
N GLY A 236 -25.09 0.71 7.68
CA GLY A 236 -24.90 2.13 7.38
C GLY A 236 -23.55 2.71 7.84
N LYS A 237 -22.57 1.86 8.21
CA LYS A 237 -21.20 2.28 8.48
C LYS A 237 -20.44 2.31 7.17
N VAL A 238 -20.46 3.45 6.49
CA VAL A 238 -19.91 3.61 5.15
C VAL A 238 -18.50 4.18 5.12
N VAL A 239 -17.90 4.44 6.30
CA VAL A 239 -16.54 4.93 6.46
C VAL A 239 -15.78 4.02 7.41
N GLU A 240 -14.59 3.57 7.01
CA GLU A 240 -13.63 2.89 7.88
C GLU A 240 -12.47 3.82 8.21
N ASN A 241 -12.25 4.07 9.50
CA ASN A 241 -11.15 4.87 9.99
C ASN A 241 -10.01 3.97 10.48
N TYR A 242 -8.90 3.93 9.74
CA TYR A 242 -7.67 3.26 10.17
C TYR A 242 -6.97 4.12 11.22
N CYS A 243 -6.95 3.65 12.47
CA CYS A 243 -6.38 4.33 13.62
C CYS A 243 -4.97 3.80 13.89
N ILE A 244 -3.99 4.67 13.81
CA ILE A 244 -2.59 4.36 14.10
C ILE A 244 -2.05 5.28 15.20
N HIS A 245 -0.93 4.91 15.84
CA HIS A 245 -0.28 5.70 16.89
C HIS A 245 1.19 6.01 16.57
N GLU A 246 1.69 5.52 15.44
CA GLU A 246 3.02 5.82 14.92
C GLU A 246 2.90 6.63 13.64
N GLU A 247 3.45 7.86 13.60
CA GLU A 247 3.27 8.79 12.49
C GLU A 247 3.74 8.21 11.15
N HIS A 248 4.83 7.46 11.15
CA HIS A 248 5.37 6.87 9.93
C HIS A 248 4.45 5.82 9.30
N MET A 249 3.52 5.25 10.07
CA MET A 249 2.48 4.34 9.54
C MET A 249 1.37 5.07 8.74
N LEU A 250 1.33 6.41 8.72
CA LEU A 250 0.38 7.14 7.86
C LEU A 250 0.54 6.73 6.38
N ALA A 251 1.76 6.52 5.92
CA ALA A 251 2.00 6.07 4.56
C ALA A 251 1.41 4.66 4.30
N PHE A 252 1.42 3.78 5.32
CA PHE A 252 0.79 2.46 5.22
C PHE A 252 -0.74 2.58 5.10
N THR A 253 -1.35 3.53 5.81
CA THR A 253 -2.80 3.78 5.65
C THR A 253 -3.16 4.34 4.27
N GLU A 254 -2.28 5.10 3.61
CA GLU A 254 -2.50 5.50 2.21
C GLU A 254 -2.52 4.29 1.25
N TRP A 255 -1.66 3.29 1.50
CA TRP A 255 -1.72 2.04 0.75
C TRP A 255 -3.04 1.29 1.00
N LEU A 256 -3.52 1.22 2.25
CA LEU A 256 -4.82 0.64 2.59
C LEU A 256 -5.97 1.36 1.89
N LYS A 257 -5.92 2.71 1.79
CA LYS A 257 -6.92 3.49 1.05
C LYS A 257 -7.01 3.05 -0.40
N GLN A 258 -5.89 2.92 -1.10
CA GLN A 258 -5.91 2.42 -2.48
C GLN A 258 -6.43 0.99 -2.55
N LEU A 259 -5.91 0.10 -1.69
CA LEU A 259 -6.27 -1.32 -1.71
C LEU A 259 -7.79 -1.51 -1.57
N PHE A 260 -8.40 -0.91 -0.55
CA PHE A 260 -9.82 -1.09 -0.28
C PHE A 260 -10.72 -0.27 -1.20
N ALA A 261 -10.44 1.02 -1.41
CA ALA A 261 -11.29 1.88 -2.23
C ALA A 261 -11.42 1.38 -3.67
N GLU A 262 -10.30 1.03 -4.33
CA GLU A 262 -10.34 0.49 -5.70
C GLU A 262 -10.91 -0.94 -5.77
N THR A 263 -10.85 -1.70 -4.68
CA THR A 263 -11.39 -3.06 -4.64
C THR A 263 -12.91 -3.05 -4.45
N GLU A 264 -13.42 -2.22 -3.56
CA GLU A 264 -14.80 -2.24 -3.10
C GLU A 264 -15.69 -1.16 -3.74
N GLY A 265 -15.13 0.02 -4.04
CA GLY A 265 -15.84 1.22 -4.48
C GLY A 265 -16.42 1.09 -5.88
N LYS A 266 -17.41 0.21 -6.09
CA LYS A 266 -18.01 -0.11 -7.37
C LYS A 266 -19.53 -0.30 -7.25
N GLU A 267 -20.26 -0.01 -8.32
CA GLU A 267 -21.70 -0.28 -8.40
C GLU A 267 -22.51 0.36 -7.24
N GLY A 268 -22.09 1.53 -6.76
CA GLY A 268 -22.71 2.22 -5.64
C GLY A 268 -22.47 1.56 -4.28
N LYS A 269 -21.49 0.67 -4.16
CA LYS A 269 -21.07 -0.04 -2.95
C LYS A 269 -19.68 0.38 -2.53
N GLY A 270 -19.27 -0.05 -1.34
CA GLY A 270 -17.92 0.13 -0.81
C GLY A 270 -17.88 1.00 0.45
N ILE A 271 -16.83 0.80 1.23
CA ILE A 271 -16.54 1.52 2.45
C ILE A 271 -15.44 2.55 2.14
N LEU A 272 -15.67 3.82 2.46
CA LEU A 272 -14.67 4.87 2.25
C LEU A 272 -13.56 4.76 3.30
N PRO A 273 -12.33 4.47 2.92
CA PRO A 273 -11.24 4.40 3.88
C PRO A 273 -10.72 5.81 4.23
N MET A 274 -10.55 6.08 5.52
CA MET A 274 -9.86 7.25 6.05
C MET A 274 -8.82 6.82 7.08
N SER A 275 -8.05 7.75 7.62
CA SER A 275 -7.07 7.45 8.66
C SER A 275 -6.94 8.55 9.69
N THR A 276 -6.58 8.17 10.93
CA THR A 276 -6.24 9.06 12.04
C THR A 276 -4.94 8.63 12.71
N LEU A 277 -4.16 9.61 13.14
CA LEU A 277 -3.00 9.42 14.01
C LEU A 277 -3.37 9.82 15.44
N TYR A 278 -3.47 8.85 16.33
CA TYR A 278 -3.71 9.13 17.74
C TYR A 278 -2.35 9.24 18.48
N THR A 279 -2.17 10.22 19.34
CA THR A 279 -3.16 11.15 19.99
C THR A 279 -3.50 12.43 19.19
N ARG A 280 -2.76 12.77 18.12
CA ARG A 280 -2.91 14.02 17.36
C ARG A 280 -4.37 14.29 16.99
N ASP A 281 -5.04 13.33 16.38
CA ASP A 281 -6.38 13.53 15.80
C ASP A 281 -7.53 13.40 16.81
N LEU A 282 -7.25 13.11 18.08
CA LEU A 282 -8.20 13.33 19.17
C LEU A 282 -8.55 14.83 19.31
N HIS A 283 -7.59 15.71 18.96
CA HIS A 283 -7.75 17.16 19.00
C HIS A 283 -8.36 17.76 17.71
N SER A 284 -8.72 16.94 16.74
CA SER A 284 -9.36 17.34 15.48
C SER A 284 -10.66 16.57 15.23
N LEU A 285 -10.57 15.27 15.06
CA LEU A 285 -11.71 14.39 14.71
C LEU A 285 -12.39 13.74 15.91
N GLY A 286 -11.76 13.74 17.10
CA GLY A 286 -12.30 13.06 18.28
C GLY A 286 -13.71 13.49 18.66
N GLN A 287 -14.06 14.79 18.54
CA GLN A 287 -15.42 15.27 18.78
C GLN A 287 -16.43 14.65 17.80
N PHE A 288 -16.10 14.58 16.50
CA PHE A 288 -16.98 13.99 15.50
C PHE A 288 -17.17 12.49 15.73
N ILE A 289 -16.07 11.77 15.99
CA ILE A 289 -16.12 10.31 16.23
C ILE A 289 -16.98 10.02 17.46
N GLN A 290 -16.83 10.81 18.54
CA GLN A 290 -17.54 10.60 19.78
C GLN A 290 -19.04 10.97 19.71
N GLN A 291 -19.41 12.06 19.06
CA GLN A 291 -20.77 12.62 19.10
C GLN A 291 -21.36 12.99 17.73
N GLY A 292 -20.60 12.88 16.65
CA GLY A 292 -21.08 13.18 15.30
C GLY A 292 -21.95 12.06 14.73
N ASN A 293 -22.23 12.16 13.43
CA ASN A 293 -23.01 11.17 12.71
C ASN A 293 -22.30 9.80 12.72
N LYS A 294 -23.02 8.76 13.11
CA LYS A 294 -22.48 7.41 13.31
C LYS A 294 -22.37 6.60 12.01
N ILE A 295 -21.70 7.17 11.02
CA ILE A 295 -21.45 6.55 9.70
C ILE A 295 -20.13 5.79 9.60
N LEU A 296 -19.29 5.85 10.62
CA LEU A 296 -17.97 5.22 10.62
C LEU A 296 -17.85 4.11 11.67
N PHE A 297 -16.88 3.25 11.43
CA PHE A 297 -16.28 2.34 12.41
C PHE A 297 -14.74 2.52 12.36
N GLU A 298 -14.04 2.02 13.35
CA GLU A 298 -12.59 2.19 13.47
C GLU A 298 -11.88 0.84 13.41
N THR A 299 -10.72 0.81 12.73
CA THR A 299 -9.77 -0.30 12.74
C THR A 299 -8.45 0.18 13.33
N PHE A 300 -8.17 -0.22 14.57
CA PHE A 300 -6.91 0.10 15.24
C PHE A 300 -5.81 -0.84 14.77
N ILE A 301 -4.72 -0.29 14.26
CA ILE A 301 -3.49 -1.01 13.92
C ILE A 301 -2.41 -0.52 14.87
N ARG A 302 -2.03 -1.36 15.82
CA ARG A 302 -1.11 -0.99 16.91
C ARG A 302 -0.07 -2.07 17.19
N PHE A 303 0.96 -1.71 17.94
CA PHE A 303 1.96 -2.64 18.47
C PHE A 303 2.19 -2.39 19.97
N LYS A 304 2.56 -3.46 20.69
CA LYS A 304 2.71 -3.41 22.15
C LYS A 304 4.04 -2.86 22.58
N ASN A 305 5.10 -3.27 21.89
CA ASN A 305 6.47 -2.99 22.28
C ASN A 305 7.11 -1.98 21.32
N SER A 306 7.87 -1.07 21.89
CA SER A 306 8.69 -0.07 21.20
C SER A 306 9.92 0.23 22.05
N GLU A 307 10.72 1.23 21.68
CA GLU A 307 11.85 1.69 22.47
C GLU A 307 11.40 2.15 23.87
N ILE A 308 12.17 1.79 24.89
CA ILE A 308 11.87 2.12 26.28
C ILE A 308 12.41 3.51 26.61
N ILE A 309 11.50 4.44 26.85
CA ILE A 309 11.79 5.80 27.33
C ILE A 309 10.91 6.07 28.55
N ASN A 310 11.53 6.29 29.71
CA ASN A 310 10.80 6.48 30.94
C ASN A 310 10.41 7.95 31.17
N TYR A 311 9.16 8.18 31.51
CA TYR A 311 8.66 9.41 32.09
C TYR A 311 8.19 9.15 33.52
N LYS A 312 8.92 9.68 34.51
CA LYS A 312 8.76 9.31 35.93
C LYS A 312 8.98 7.81 36.12
N SER A 313 7.99 7.09 36.63
CA SER A 313 8.02 5.66 36.90
C SER A 313 7.41 4.80 35.80
N LEU A 314 6.94 5.39 34.69
CA LEU A 314 6.26 4.68 33.58
C LEU A 314 7.05 4.87 32.29
N ASP A 315 7.07 3.83 31.49
CA ASP A 315 7.53 3.90 30.11
C ASP A 315 6.51 4.63 29.22
N ILE A 316 6.98 5.51 28.33
CA ILE A 316 6.13 6.32 27.44
C ILE A 316 5.29 5.43 26.52
N ASN A 317 5.84 4.34 26.00
CA ASN A 317 5.08 3.41 25.17
C ASN A 317 3.91 2.78 25.94
N SER A 318 4.13 2.42 27.21
CA SER A 318 3.07 1.92 28.10
C SER A 318 1.98 2.99 28.32
N ILE A 319 2.37 4.26 28.52
CA ILE A 319 1.41 5.37 28.64
C ILE A 319 0.59 5.51 27.38
N ASN A 320 1.23 5.45 26.20
CA ASN A 320 0.55 5.57 24.89
C ASN A 320 -0.47 4.42 24.71
N ASN A 321 -0.09 3.19 25.02
CA ASN A 321 -1.02 2.06 24.96
C ASN A 321 -2.22 2.23 25.90
N MET A 322 -2.02 2.71 27.15
CA MET A 322 -3.14 3.04 28.06
C MET A 322 -4.07 4.13 27.51
N VAL A 323 -3.50 5.14 26.83
CA VAL A 323 -4.32 6.18 26.17
C VAL A 323 -5.15 5.57 25.05
N LEU A 324 -4.57 4.70 24.21
CA LEU A 324 -5.29 4.03 23.13
C LEU A 324 -6.43 3.14 23.68
N ASP A 325 -6.18 2.35 24.73
CA ASP A 325 -7.23 1.55 25.39
C ASP A 325 -8.37 2.43 25.92
N SER A 326 -8.03 3.60 26.45
CA SER A 326 -9.03 4.57 26.94
C SER A 326 -9.84 5.18 25.79
N VAL A 327 -9.21 5.48 24.64
CA VAL A 327 -9.86 5.96 23.42
C VAL A 327 -10.82 4.91 22.87
N ILE A 328 -10.37 3.67 22.73
CA ILE A 328 -11.18 2.51 22.29
C ILE A 328 -12.43 2.39 23.17
N SER A 329 -12.23 2.36 24.50
CA SER A 329 -13.37 2.29 25.44
C SER A 329 -14.34 3.47 25.30
N ALA A 330 -13.81 4.70 25.14
CA ALA A 330 -14.65 5.90 25.01
C ALA A 330 -15.44 5.91 23.69
N HIS A 331 -14.80 5.59 22.57
CA HIS A 331 -15.44 5.57 21.25
C HIS A 331 -16.49 4.46 21.15
N TYR A 332 -16.21 3.28 21.73
CA TYR A 332 -17.21 2.20 21.79
C TYR A 332 -18.44 2.58 22.64
N LYS A 333 -18.24 3.20 23.82
CA LYS A 333 -19.34 3.77 24.61
C LYS A 333 -20.12 4.84 23.83
N GLY A 334 -19.43 5.56 22.95
CA GLY A 334 -20.00 6.52 22.01
C GLY A 334 -20.67 5.90 20.79
N LYS A 335 -20.89 4.56 20.75
CA LYS A 335 -21.53 3.82 19.64
C LYS A 335 -20.74 3.75 18.35
N THR A 336 -19.41 3.77 18.45
CA THR A 336 -18.51 3.48 17.33
C THR A 336 -18.02 2.04 17.47
N ASN A 337 -18.26 1.19 16.46
CA ASN A 337 -17.72 -0.16 16.41
C ASN A 337 -16.22 -0.12 16.14
N ILE A 338 -15.45 -1.00 16.78
CA ILE A 338 -13.99 -1.00 16.71
C ILE A 338 -13.46 -2.41 16.43
N LEU A 339 -12.55 -2.49 15.47
CA LEU A 339 -11.78 -3.68 15.12
C LEU A 339 -10.33 -3.44 15.55
N GLU A 340 -9.67 -4.44 16.11
CA GLU A 340 -8.29 -4.28 16.59
C GLU A 340 -7.35 -5.30 15.95
N ILE A 341 -6.22 -4.80 15.46
CA ILE A 341 -5.07 -5.57 14.97
C ILE A 341 -3.86 -5.13 15.78
N THR A 342 -3.29 -6.04 16.55
CA THR A 342 -2.20 -5.73 17.46
C THR A 342 -1.00 -6.62 17.15
N MET A 343 0.10 -6.02 16.70
CA MET A 343 1.41 -6.64 16.57
C MET A 343 2.12 -6.69 17.95
N ASP A 344 3.03 -7.62 18.15
CA ASP A 344 3.89 -7.56 19.34
C ASP A 344 4.90 -6.41 19.22
N GLU A 345 5.46 -6.21 18.00
CA GLU A 345 6.34 -5.09 17.67
C GLU A 345 6.15 -4.67 16.19
N LEU A 346 6.57 -3.48 15.85
CA LEU A 346 6.59 -3.04 14.44
C LEU A 346 7.85 -3.59 13.77
N SER A 347 7.76 -4.79 13.19
CA SER A 347 8.86 -5.44 12.46
C SER A 347 8.56 -5.59 10.97
N VAL A 348 9.63 -5.72 10.17
CA VAL A 348 9.56 -5.99 8.73
C VAL A 348 8.69 -7.22 8.46
N ARG A 349 8.89 -8.28 9.23
CA ARG A 349 8.17 -9.54 9.11
C ARG A 349 6.68 -9.39 9.40
N GLU A 350 6.31 -8.81 10.56
CA GLU A 350 4.89 -8.65 10.94
C GLU A 350 4.15 -7.70 10.00
N LEU A 351 4.78 -6.60 9.55
CA LEU A 351 4.16 -5.70 8.58
C LEU A 351 3.94 -6.40 7.23
N SER A 352 4.89 -7.21 6.78
CA SER A 352 4.76 -8.01 5.54
C SER A 352 3.62 -9.02 5.63
N THR A 353 3.46 -9.66 6.79
CA THR A 353 2.32 -10.55 7.09
C THR A 353 0.99 -9.81 6.99
N LEU A 354 0.91 -8.58 7.52
CA LEU A 354 -0.29 -7.74 7.42
C LEU A 354 -0.59 -7.29 5.99
N VAL A 355 0.43 -7.09 5.14
CA VAL A 355 0.20 -6.79 3.72
C VAL A 355 -0.61 -7.91 3.07
N TYR A 356 -0.21 -9.16 3.25
CA TYR A 356 -0.96 -10.31 2.70
C TYR A 356 -2.36 -10.41 3.30
N PHE A 357 -2.47 -10.29 4.63
CA PHE A 357 -3.76 -10.30 5.34
C PHE A 357 -4.74 -9.26 4.76
N PHE A 358 -4.31 -8.02 4.57
CA PHE A 358 -5.17 -6.98 4.02
C PHE A 358 -5.53 -7.22 2.55
N MET A 359 -4.62 -7.79 1.76
CA MET A 359 -4.92 -8.17 0.37
C MET A 359 -5.97 -9.28 0.30
N LEU A 360 -5.89 -10.29 1.17
CA LEU A 360 -6.96 -11.31 1.31
C LEU A 360 -8.27 -10.67 1.74
N SER A 361 -8.25 -9.86 2.81
CA SER A 361 -9.43 -9.22 3.36
C SER A 361 -10.15 -8.34 2.33
N ALA A 362 -9.41 -7.55 1.57
CA ALA A 362 -9.97 -6.73 0.50
C ALA A 362 -10.62 -7.58 -0.60
N SER A 363 -9.96 -8.68 -1.01
CA SER A 363 -10.52 -9.60 -1.99
C SER A 363 -11.83 -10.23 -1.49
N PHE A 364 -11.86 -10.70 -0.24
CA PHE A 364 -13.04 -11.32 0.36
C PHE A 364 -14.18 -10.33 0.54
N THR A 365 -13.89 -9.09 0.97
CA THR A 365 -14.91 -8.03 1.05
C THR A 365 -15.50 -7.73 -0.32
N GLY A 366 -14.67 -7.65 -1.38
CA GLY A 366 -15.14 -7.46 -2.75
C GLY A 366 -16.12 -8.56 -3.19
N TYR A 367 -15.82 -9.83 -2.90
CA TYR A 367 -16.74 -10.93 -3.19
C TYR A 367 -18.00 -10.89 -2.34
N LEU A 368 -17.93 -10.53 -1.07
CA LEU A 368 -19.11 -10.35 -0.21
C LEU A 368 -20.01 -9.21 -0.72
N PHE A 369 -19.44 -8.14 -1.26
CA PHE A 369 -20.19 -7.08 -1.95
C PHE A 369 -20.74 -7.53 -3.30
N GLY A 370 -20.29 -8.65 -3.86
CA GLY A 370 -20.68 -9.14 -5.18
C GLY A 370 -20.07 -8.31 -6.31
N VAL A 371 -18.88 -7.72 -6.10
CA VAL A 371 -18.14 -6.97 -7.13
C VAL A 371 -16.85 -7.70 -7.49
N ASN A 372 -16.29 -7.42 -8.68
CA ASN A 372 -14.98 -7.96 -9.04
C ASN A 372 -13.86 -7.24 -8.26
N PRO A 373 -13.08 -7.92 -7.39
CA PRO A 373 -12.06 -7.28 -6.58
C PRO A 373 -10.88 -6.71 -7.36
N PHE A 374 -10.67 -7.11 -8.63
CA PHE A 374 -9.41 -6.86 -9.33
C PHE A 374 -9.50 -5.86 -10.48
N ASN A 375 -10.70 -5.49 -10.94
CA ASN A 375 -10.88 -4.42 -11.93
C ASN A 375 -11.06 -3.04 -11.26
N HIS A 376 -11.16 -1.98 -12.07
CA HIS A 376 -11.36 -0.59 -11.59
C HIS A 376 -12.02 0.28 -12.67
N PRO A 377 -13.24 -0.07 -13.14
CA PRO A 377 -13.86 0.58 -14.29
C PRO A 377 -14.06 2.10 -14.09
N GLY A 378 -14.25 2.57 -12.86
CA GLY A 378 -14.40 4.01 -12.59
C GLY A 378 -13.13 4.83 -12.86
N VAL A 379 -11.96 4.19 -12.72
CA VAL A 379 -10.67 4.85 -13.02
C VAL A 379 -10.47 5.03 -14.53
N ASP A 380 -10.99 4.11 -15.33
CA ASP A 380 -10.84 4.15 -16.80
C ASP A 380 -11.61 5.34 -17.40
N VAL A 381 -12.73 5.74 -16.81
CA VAL A 381 -13.53 6.88 -17.25
C VAL A 381 -12.72 8.18 -17.24
N TYR A 382 -12.10 8.55 -16.12
CA TYR A 382 -11.33 9.79 -16.07
C TYR A 382 -10.06 9.74 -16.94
N LYS A 383 -9.46 8.56 -17.12
CA LYS A 383 -8.29 8.40 -18.01
C LYS A 383 -8.64 8.66 -19.46
N GLU A 384 -9.83 8.23 -19.90
CA GLU A 384 -10.35 8.51 -21.24
C GLU A 384 -10.59 10.01 -21.43
N GLU A 385 -11.21 10.69 -20.48
CA GLU A 385 -11.40 12.15 -20.54
C GLU A 385 -10.07 12.91 -20.60
N VAL A 386 -9.10 12.56 -19.76
CA VAL A 386 -7.76 13.16 -19.78
C VAL A 386 -7.09 12.95 -21.14
N LYS A 387 -7.19 11.72 -21.69
CA LYS A 387 -6.61 11.40 -22.99
C LYS A 387 -7.25 12.25 -24.09
N ASN A 388 -8.57 12.34 -24.14
CA ASN A 388 -9.29 13.11 -25.15
C ASN A 388 -8.85 14.59 -25.15
N ILE A 389 -8.75 15.21 -23.97
CA ILE A 389 -8.31 16.61 -23.85
C ILE A 389 -6.84 16.78 -24.29
N LEU A 390 -5.97 15.84 -23.93
CA LEU A 390 -4.54 15.94 -24.28
C LEU A 390 -4.28 15.66 -25.75
N ASP A 391 -4.97 14.71 -26.36
CA ASP A 391 -4.86 14.40 -27.79
C ASP A 391 -5.30 15.62 -28.67
N GLU A 392 -6.19 16.49 -28.15
CA GLU A 392 -6.57 17.76 -28.81
C GLU A 392 -5.48 18.84 -28.69
N ILE A 393 -4.64 18.82 -27.64
CA ILE A 393 -3.69 19.90 -27.30
C ILE A 393 -2.26 19.52 -27.62
N ILE A 394 -1.90 18.27 -27.39
CA ILE A 394 -0.52 17.77 -27.48
C ILE A 394 -0.52 16.56 -28.41
N THR A 395 0.13 16.68 -29.55
CA THR A 395 0.49 15.51 -30.37
C THR A 395 1.64 14.80 -29.65
N PHE A 396 1.35 13.74 -28.95
CA PHE A 396 2.36 12.91 -28.24
C PHE A 396 3.16 12.05 -29.22
#